data_11bf5be6d6a7f30d3dba3809538659bf
#
_entry.id   11bf5be6d6a7f30d3dba3809538659bf
#
_cell.length_a   1.000
_cell.length_b   1.000
_cell.length_c   1.000
_cell.angle_alpha   90.00
_cell.angle_beta   90.00
_cell.angle_gamma   90.00
#
_symmetry.space_group_name_H-M   'P 1'
#
loop_
_entity.id
_entity.type
_entity.pdbx_description
1 polymer ?
#
loop_
_entity_poly.entity_id
_entity_poly.type
_entity_poly.pdbx_seq_one_letter_code
_entity_poly.pdbx_strand_id
1 'polypeptide(L)'
;MKKVFLLPAILLLGISGIAQKWTKEYMHVNEIACGLSLVEKDGKHGYVNKEGKLIIPLIYDEGMNFVEGRAGVMVANKWGFIDSTGIEFVRPQYSEVYSFNEGMAAVAKGESWGFIDEKGNLIIPMNYTNARCFSGGLAPVCNSKGLWGYIDRQGKTVLAFQYGYADRFRDGTAKVMKSGKWIYIDPLGKVVKEGDE
;
A
#
# COMPACT_ATOMS: atom_id res chain seq x y z
N MET A 1 -49.31 -39.80 -11.27
CA MET A 1 -48.99 -38.57 -12.01
C MET A 1 -48.03 -37.74 -11.15
N LYS A 2 -46.73 -37.81 -11.44
CA LYS A 2 -45.69 -37.02 -10.73
C LYS A 2 -45.47 -35.71 -11.50
N LYS A 3 -45.79 -34.58 -10.90
CA LYS A 3 -45.50 -33.26 -11.46
C LYS A 3 -44.02 -32.95 -11.24
N VAL A 4 -43.29 -32.85 -12.34
CA VAL A 4 -41.88 -32.36 -12.36
C VAL A 4 -41.96 -30.84 -12.42
N PHE A 5 -41.48 -30.17 -11.35
CA PHE A 5 -41.25 -28.74 -11.36
C PHE A 5 -39.89 -28.48 -12.02
N LEU A 6 -39.92 -27.91 -13.23
CA LEU A 6 -38.74 -27.30 -13.84
C LEU A 6 -38.48 -25.94 -13.16
N LEU A 7 -37.35 -25.80 -12.48
CA LEU A 7 -36.81 -24.51 -12.10
C LEU A 7 -36.26 -23.81 -13.37
N PRO A 8 -36.56 -22.52 -13.57
CA PRO A 8 -35.96 -21.78 -14.68
C PRO A 8 -34.47 -21.59 -14.39
N ALA A 9 -33.61 -22.00 -15.34
CA ALA A 9 -32.21 -21.66 -15.35
C ALA A 9 -32.07 -20.13 -15.50
N ILE A 10 -31.61 -19.47 -14.46
CA ILE A 10 -31.20 -18.06 -14.55
C ILE A 10 -29.96 -18.01 -15.40
N LEU A 11 -30.13 -17.56 -16.64
CA LEU A 11 -29.06 -17.25 -17.57
C LEU A 11 -28.32 -16.03 -17.00
N LEU A 12 -27.19 -16.27 -16.34
CA LEU A 12 -26.24 -15.24 -16.02
C LEU A 12 -25.63 -14.75 -17.36
N LEU A 13 -26.32 -13.81 -18.01
CA LEU A 13 -25.79 -13.06 -19.12
C LEU A 13 -24.61 -12.23 -18.59
N GLY A 14 -23.42 -12.65 -18.96
CA GLY A 14 -22.18 -11.97 -18.63
C GLY A 14 -22.21 -10.50 -19.09
N ILE A 15 -22.13 -9.60 -18.13
CA ILE A 15 -21.86 -8.18 -18.34
C ILE A 15 -20.34 -8.02 -18.61
N SER A 16 -19.83 -8.77 -19.57
CA SER A 16 -18.37 -8.76 -19.88
C SER A 16 -18.03 -7.98 -21.15
N GLY A 17 -19.03 -7.44 -21.87
CA GLY A 17 -18.79 -6.87 -23.21
C GLY A 17 -18.60 -5.36 -23.29
N ILE A 18 -19.02 -4.60 -22.29
CA ILE A 18 -19.00 -3.11 -22.36
C ILE A 18 -17.89 -2.49 -21.52
N ALA A 19 -17.38 -3.20 -20.52
CA ALA A 19 -16.41 -2.67 -19.55
C ALA A 19 -14.96 -2.53 -20.12
N GLN A 20 -14.64 -3.04 -21.29
CA GLN A 20 -13.25 -3.08 -21.78
C GLN A 20 -12.94 -2.18 -22.98
N LYS A 21 -13.88 -1.42 -23.52
CA LYS A 21 -13.59 -0.62 -24.73
C LYS A 21 -12.65 0.56 -24.44
N TRP A 22 -12.84 1.20 -23.28
CA TRP A 22 -12.05 2.35 -22.86
C TRP A 22 -10.62 1.99 -22.41
N THR A 23 -10.39 0.74 -21.94
CA THR A 23 -9.04 0.31 -21.51
C THR A 23 -8.02 0.36 -22.65
N LYS A 24 -8.46 0.26 -23.93
CA LYS A 24 -7.60 0.36 -25.12
C LYS A 24 -7.07 1.78 -25.39
N GLU A 25 -7.59 2.78 -24.69
CA GLU A 25 -7.14 4.18 -24.80
C GLU A 25 -5.89 4.44 -23.95
N TYR A 26 -5.57 3.52 -23.03
CA TYR A 26 -4.46 3.63 -22.09
C TYR A 26 -3.42 2.55 -22.35
N MET A 27 -2.16 2.86 -22.06
CA MET A 27 -1.06 1.90 -22.16
C MET A 27 -1.14 0.86 -21.03
N HIS A 28 -1.45 1.31 -19.83
CA HIS A 28 -1.68 0.46 -18.66
C HIS A 28 -2.96 0.87 -17.96
N VAL A 29 -3.66 -0.14 -17.39
CA VAL A 29 -4.84 0.03 -16.57
C VAL A 29 -4.74 -0.95 -15.42
N ASN A 30 -4.67 -0.44 -14.21
CA ASN A 30 -4.64 -1.28 -13.01
C ASN A 30 -6.05 -1.72 -12.61
N GLU A 31 -6.11 -2.75 -11.77
CA GLU A 31 -7.37 -3.16 -11.13
C GLU A 31 -7.97 -1.99 -10.34
N ILE A 32 -9.32 -1.99 -10.28
CA ILE A 32 -10.04 -0.95 -9.58
C ILE A 32 -9.79 -1.03 -8.06
N ALA A 33 -9.39 0.08 -7.47
CA ALA A 33 -9.15 0.22 -6.04
C ALA A 33 -9.85 1.49 -5.52
N CYS A 34 -10.64 1.36 -4.46
CA CYS A 34 -11.46 2.47 -3.92
C CYS A 34 -12.33 3.18 -4.99
N GLY A 35 -12.82 2.40 -6.00
CA GLY A 35 -13.67 2.93 -7.07
C GLY A 35 -12.94 3.57 -8.26
N LEU A 36 -11.62 3.61 -8.23
CA LEU A 36 -10.77 4.19 -9.26
C LEU A 36 -9.71 3.19 -9.75
N SER A 37 -9.40 3.25 -11.04
CA SER A 37 -8.27 2.53 -11.65
C SER A 37 -7.18 3.52 -12.02
N LEU A 38 -5.96 3.23 -11.62
CA LEU A 38 -4.78 3.94 -12.12
C LEU A 38 -4.62 3.62 -13.61
N VAL A 39 -4.41 4.64 -14.43
CA VAL A 39 -4.19 4.52 -15.87
C VAL A 39 -2.96 5.30 -16.28
N GLU A 40 -2.30 4.81 -17.33
CA GLU A 40 -1.15 5.47 -17.95
C GLU A 40 -1.43 5.75 -19.43
N LYS A 41 -1.09 6.96 -19.88
CA LYS A 41 -1.10 7.37 -21.27
C LYS A 41 -0.02 8.42 -21.51
N ASP A 42 0.74 8.25 -22.60
CA ASP A 42 1.81 9.17 -23.02
C ASP A 42 2.84 9.48 -21.91
N GLY A 43 3.14 8.44 -21.08
CA GLY A 43 4.07 8.55 -19.95
C GLY A 43 3.53 9.35 -18.77
N LYS A 44 2.22 9.59 -18.70
CA LYS A 44 1.56 10.24 -17.59
C LYS A 44 0.49 9.36 -16.97
N HIS A 45 0.36 9.46 -15.66
CA HIS A 45 -0.59 8.72 -14.85
C HIS A 45 -1.74 9.60 -14.40
N GLY A 46 -2.92 9.00 -14.31
CA GLY A 46 -4.16 9.58 -13.80
C GLY A 46 -5.11 8.48 -13.36
N TYR A 47 -6.35 8.81 -13.08
CA TYR A 47 -7.29 7.81 -12.58
C TYR A 47 -8.65 7.94 -13.25
N VAL A 48 -9.22 6.80 -13.60
CA VAL A 48 -10.55 6.66 -14.19
C VAL A 48 -11.48 5.90 -13.25
N ASN A 49 -12.77 6.16 -13.37
CA ASN A 49 -13.78 5.34 -12.67
C ASN A 49 -14.08 4.05 -13.46
N LYS A 50 -14.99 3.23 -12.92
CA LYS A 50 -15.37 1.94 -13.54
C LYS A 50 -16.00 2.07 -14.94
N GLU A 51 -16.53 3.23 -15.29
CA GLU A 51 -17.06 3.53 -16.62
C GLU A 51 -15.99 4.03 -17.61
N GLY A 52 -14.73 4.20 -17.16
CA GLY A 52 -13.62 4.75 -17.96
C GLY A 52 -13.59 6.26 -18.04
N LYS A 53 -14.43 6.96 -17.26
CA LYS A 53 -14.38 8.42 -17.18
C LYS A 53 -13.15 8.84 -16.39
N LEU A 54 -12.34 9.73 -16.98
CA LEU A 54 -11.19 10.34 -16.31
C LEU A 54 -11.69 11.22 -15.15
N ILE A 55 -11.32 10.85 -13.92
CA ILE A 55 -11.66 11.57 -12.69
C ILE A 55 -10.49 12.43 -12.25
N ILE A 56 -9.27 11.88 -12.30
CA ILE A 56 -8.04 12.58 -11.94
C ILE A 56 -7.17 12.66 -13.20
N PRO A 57 -6.78 13.88 -13.63
CA PRO A 57 -6.08 14.09 -14.90
C PRO A 57 -4.77 13.31 -15.03
N LEU A 58 -4.36 13.03 -16.27
CA LEU A 58 -3.08 12.41 -16.64
C LEU A 58 -1.94 13.44 -16.54
N ILE A 59 -1.54 13.79 -15.32
CA ILE A 59 -0.54 14.83 -15.05
C ILE A 59 0.65 14.35 -14.23
N TYR A 60 0.53 13.19 -13.57
CA TYR A 60 1.55 12.64 -12.68
C TYR A 60 2.60 11.84 -13.47
N ASP A 61 3.85 11.89 -13.04
CA ASP A 61 4.95 11.10 -13.62
C ASP A 61 4.80 9.62 -13.25
N GLU A 62 4.36 9.34 -12.01
CA GLU A 62 3.97 8.03 -11.52
C GLU A 62 2.78 8.12 -10.58
N GLY A 63 2.11 6.98 -10.34
CA GLY A 63 1.00 6.87 -9.41
C GLY A 63 0.92 5.50 -8.75
N MET A 64 0.30 5.45 -7.58
CA MET A 64 -0.01 4.22 -6.86
C MET A 64 -1.51 3.96 -6.89
N ASN A 65 -1.93 2.70 -6.73
CA ASN A 65 -3.34 2.38 -6.51
C ASN A 65 -3.83 3.06 -5.23
N PHE A 66 -5.10 3.41 -5.22
CA PHE A 66 -5.75 3.91 -4.02
C PHE A 66 -5.79 2.83 -2.92
N VAL A 67 -5.39 3.20 -1.73
CA VAL A 67 -5.52 2.39 -0.50
C VAL A 67 -6.06 3.31 0.59
N GLU A 68 -7.08 2.88 1.31
CA GLU A 68 -7.73 3.69 2.34
C GLU A 68 -8.17 5.09 1.85
N GLY A 69 -8.62 5.15 0.55
CA GLY A 69 -9.07 6.39 -0.07
C GLY A 69 -7.96 7.39 -0.44
N ARG A 70 -6.68 6.97 -0.40
CA ARG A 70 -5.51 7.81 -0.69
C ARG A 70 -4.58 7.14 -1.68
N ALA A 71 -3.91 7.93 -2.52
CA ALA A 71 -2.92 7.44 -3.46
C ALA A 71 -1.65 8.28 -3.42
N GLY A 72 -0.50 7.63 -3.47
CA GLY A 72 0.78 8.28 -3.75
C GLY A 72 0.82 8.70 -5.21
N VAL A 73 1.28 9.93 -5.48
CA VAL A 73 1.49 10.46 -6.83
C VAL A 73 2.86 11.13 -6.91
N MET A 74 3.52 11.02 -8.06
CA MET A 74 4.86 11.59 -8.26
C MET A 74 4.80 12.75 -9.25
N VAL A 75 5.50 13.82 -8.92
CA VAL A 75 5.77 14.96 -9.81
C VAL A 75 7.24 15.35 -9.62
N ALA A 76 7.98 15.48 -10.71
CA ALA A 76 9.39 15.87 -10.72
C ALA A 76 10.26 15.05 -9.74
N ASN A 77 10.12 13.71 -9.78
CA ASN A 77 10.81 12.74 -8.94
C ASN A 77 10.56 12.92 -7.43
N LYS A 78 9.43 13.50 -7.05
CA LYS A 78 8.98 13.63 -5.66
C LYS A 78 7.58 13.07 -5.50
N TRP A 79 7.39 12.30 -4.45
CA TRP A 79 6.11 11.75 -4.06
C TRP A 79 5.33 12.70 -3.16
N GLY A 80 4.04 12.80 -3.40
CA GLY A 80 3.03 13.40 -2.56
C GLY A 80 1.82 12.49 -2.45
N PHE A 81 0.72 12.97 -1.92
CA PHE A 81 -0.51 12.18 -1.78
C PHE A 81 -1.74 13.00 -2.15
N ILE A 82 -2.68 12.32 -2.80
CA ILE A 82 -4.00 12.82 -3.18
C ILE A 82 -5.10 11.98 -2.54
N ASP A 83 -6.26 12.57 -2.34
CA ASP A 83 -7.49 11.85 -2.01
C ASP A 83 -8.21 11.34 -3.29
N SER A 84 -9.29 10.59 -3.11
CA SER A 84 -10.08 10.00 -4.22
C SER A 84 -10.80 11.04 -5.10
N THR A 85 -10.82 12.31 -4.72
CA THR A 85 -11.33 13.42 -5.54
C THR A 85 -10.23 14.09 -6.35
N GLY A 86 -8.96 13.73 -6.11
CA GLY A 86 -7.77 14.32 -6.73
C GLY A 86 -7.24 15.54 -5.98
N ILE A 87 -7.75 15.82 -4.78
CA ILE A 87 -7.23 16.92 -3.95
C ILE A 87 -5.90 16.48 -3.34
N GLU A 88 -4.86 17.25 -3.62
CA GLU A 88 -3.53 17.09 -3.04
C GLU A 88 -3.56 17.57 -1.57
N PHE A 89 -3.37 16.63 -0.61
CA PHE A 89 -3.26 16.97 0.81
C PHE A 89 -1.81 16.87 1.31
N VAL A 90 -0.94 16.20 0.55
CA VAL A 90 0.51 16.22 0.76
C VAL A 90 1.19 16.56 -0.55
N ARG A 91 1.82 17.75 -0.61
CA ARG A 91 2.58 18.18 -1.79
C ARG A 91 3.75 17.24 -2.08
N PRO A 92 4.09 17.03 -3.37
CA PRO A 92 5.26 16.25 -3.76
C PRO A 92 6.54 16.79 -3.11
N GLN A 93 7.11 16.02 -2.18
CA GLN A 93 8.30 16.41 -1.41
C GLN A 93 9.16 15.23 -0.94
N TYR A 94 8.62 14.00 -0.96
CA TYR A 94 9.29 12.81 -0.48
C TYR A 94 10.06 12.13 -1.60
N SER A 95 11.21 11.50 -1.27
CA SER A 95 11.97 10.70 -2.22
C SER A 95 11.32 9.34 -2.47
N GLU A 96 10.72 8.77 -1.43
CA GLU A 96 10.01 7.48 -1.47
C GLU A 96 8.81 7.51 -0.53
N VAL A 97 7.79 6.73 -0.85
CA VAL A 97 6.61 6.54 -0.01
C VAL A 97 6.09 5.11 -0.11
N TYR A 98 5.35 4.67 0.91
CA TYR A 98 4.48 3.51 0.84
C TYR A 98 3.02 3.94 0.93
N SER A 99 2.12 3.11 0.42
CA SER A 99 0.67 3.33 0.56
C SER A 99 0.25 3.41 2.01
N PHE A 100 -0.84 4.10 2.28
CA PHE A 100 -1.46 4.12 3.60
C PHE A 100 -1.84 2.71 4.04
N ASN A 101 -1.60 2.41 5.29
CA ASN A 101 -2.08 1.21 5.97
C ASN A 101 -2.32 1.56 7.43
N GLU A 102 -3.50 1.19 7.93
CA GLU A 102 -3.94 1.51 9.30
C GLU A 102 -3.85 3.01 9.60
N GLY A 103 -4.18 3.87 8.59
CA GLY A 103 -4.18 5.32 8.71
C GLY A 103 -2.79 5.97 8.76
N MET A 104 -1.72 5.25 8.44
CA MET A 104 -0.33 5.76 8.43
C MET A 104 0.36 5.40 7.12
N ALA A 105 1.18 6.32 6.59
CA ALA A 105 2.06 6.05 5.45
C ALA A 105 3.52 6.25 5.83
N ALA A 106 4.37 5.29 5.47
CA ALA A 106 5.81 5.48 5.57
C ALA A 106 6.28 6.40 4.44
N VAL A 107 7.10 7.38 4.78
CA VAL A 107 7.63 8.39 3.86
C VAL A 107 9.12 8.63 4.10
N ALA A 108 9.86 8.95 3.04
CA ALA A 108 11.29 9.21 3.14
C ALA A 108 11.69 10.58 2.59
N LYS A 109 12.70 11.21 3.20
CA LYS A 109 13.48 12.31 2.63
C LYS A 109 14.95 11.89 2.56
N GLY A 110 15.46 11.65 1.34
CA GLY A 110 16.74 10.97 1.17
C GLY A 110 16.65 9.55 1.75
N GLU A 111 17.58 9.22 2.64
CA GLU A 111 17.67 7.90 3.29
C GLU A 111 16.92 7.83 4.63
N SER A 112 16.25 8.92 5.04
CA SER A 112 15.61 9.00 6.35
C SER A 112 14.12 8.76 6.24
N TRP A 113 13.62 7.75 6.94
CA TRP A 113 12.22 7.32 6.96
C TRP A 113 11.50 7.72 8.24
N GLY A 114 10.24 8.12 8.09
CA GLY A 114 9.28 8.39 9.16
C GLY A 114 7.87 8.06 8.70
N PHE A 115 6.87 8.50 9.46
CA PHE A 115 5.46 8.21 9.13
C PHE A 115 4.59 9.44 9.25
N ILE A 116 3.67 9.58 8.32
CA ILE A 116 2.62 10.61 8.32
C ILE A 116 1.26 10.00 8.60
N ASP A 117 0.37 10.81 9.16
CA ASP A 117 -1.04 10.47 9.34
C ASP A 117 -1.86 10.77 8.08
N GLU A 118 -3.16 10.50 8.15
CA GLU A 118 -4.14 10.72 7.08
C GLU A 118 -4.31 12.19 6.66
N LYS A 119 -3.83 13.13 7.47
CA LYS A 119 -3.85 14.57 7.18
C LYS A 119 -2.52 15.08 6.62
N GLY A 120 -1.52 14.19 6.51
CA GLY A 120 -0.17 14.52 6.07
C GLY A 120 0.74 15.06 7.18
N ASN A 121 0.33 14.99 8.45
CA ASN A 121 1.17 15.41 9.58
C ASN A 121 2.23 14.34 9.84
N LEU A 122 3.48 14.76 10.03
CA LEU A 122 4.57 13.85 10.43
C LEU A 122 4.38 13.45 11.91
N ILE A 123 3.95 12.22 12.14
CA ILE A 123 3.67 11.66 13.48
C ILE A 123 4.91 10.99 14.05
N ILE A 124 5.60 10.20 13.22
CA ILE A 124 6.84 9.53 13.62
C ILE A 124 8.00 10.18 12.86
N PRO A 125 8.94 10.82 13.59
CA PRO A 125 10.06 11.54 12.97
C PRO A 125 10.91 10.66 12.06
N MET A 126 11.60 11.26 11.09
CA MET A 126 12.44 10.58 10.11
C MET A 126 13.79 10.16 10.72
N ASN A 127 13.76 9.18 11.62
CA ASN A 127 14.91 8.69 12.39
C ASN A 127 15.35 7.28 11.98
N TYR A 128 14.72 6.68 10.97
CA TYR A 128 15.01 5.31 10.54
C TYR A 128 15.69 5.32 9.18
N THR A 129 16.56 4.35 8.93
CA THR A 129 17.21 4.16 7.62
C THR A 129 16.34 3.36 6.65
N ASN A 130 15.31 2.68 7.15
CA ASN A 130 14.28 2.02 6.34
C ASN A 130 13.02 1.82 7.19
N ALA A 131 11.86 1.70 6.53
CA ALA A 131 10.58 1.44 7.16
C ALA A 131 9.68 0.62 6.22
N ARG A 132 8.66 -0.03 6.79
CA ARG A 132 7.58 -0.67 6.03
C ARG A 132 6.24 -0.23 6.60
N CYS A 133 5.16 -0.51 5.86
CA CYS A 133 3.79 -0.18 6.30
C CYS A 133 3.44 -0.81 7.64
N PHE A 134 2.57 -0.14 8.39
CA PHE A 134 1.89 -0.72 9.55
C PHE A 134 1.06 -1.94 9.16
N SER A 135 1.02 -2.92 10.03
CA SER A 135 0.15 -4.09 9.93
C SER A 135 0.03 -4.75 11.30
N GLY A 136 -1.20 -4.98 11.78
CA GLY A 136 -1.47 -5.47 13.13
C GLY A 136 -1.01 -4.51 14.22
N GLY A 137 -1.10 -3.20 13.97
CA GLY A 137 -0.70 -2.13 14.91
C GLY A 137 0.80 -1.90 15.01
N LEU A 138 1.63 -2.62 14.25
CA LEU A 138 3.10 -2.54 14.32
C LEU A 138 3.69 -2.26 12.93
N ALA A 139 4.76 -1.47 12.88
CA ALA A 139 5.56 -1.25 11.68
C ALA A 139 7.01 -1.70 11.92
N PRO A 140 7.58 -2.51 11.01
CA PRO A 140 9.00 -2.79 11.05
C PRO A 140 9.79 -1.57 10.55
N VAL A 141 10.81 -1.19 11.31
CA VAL A 141 11.72 -0.08 11.02
C VAL A 141 13.17 -0.49 11.24
N CYS A 142 14.09 0.08 10.46
CA CYS A 142 15.51 -0.17 10.55
C CYS A 142 16.22 1.03 11.17
N ASN A 143 17.08 0.79 12.14
CA ASN A 143 17.89 1.83 12.78
C ASN A 143 19.21 2.10 12.01
N SER A 144 19.96 3.09 12.44
CA SER A 144 21.26 3.47 11.84
C SER A 144 22.36 2.38 11.93
N LYS A 145 22.15 1.32 12.71
CA LYS A 145 23.06 0.17 12.80
C LYS A 145 22.66 -0.95 11.81
N GLY A 146 21.65 -0.75 10.97
CA GLY A 146 21.13 -1.77 10.04
C GLY A 146 20.27 -2.85 10.69
N LEU A 147 19.87 -2.67 11.95
CA LEU A 147 19.02 -3.63 12.66
C LEU A 147 17.56 -3.21 12.59
N TRP A 148 16.70 -4.19 12.36
CA TRP A 148 15.26 -4.03 12.34
C TRP A 148 14.65 -4.30 13.72
N GLY A 149 13.61 -3.55 14.04
CA GLY A 149 12.74 -3.70 15.19
C GLY A 149 11.31 -3.34 14.80
N TYR A 150 10.40 -3.33 15.74
CA TYR A 150 9.01 -2.94 15.49
C TYR A 150 8.60 -1.83 16.43
N ILE A 151 7.86 -0.88 15.88
CA ILE A 151 7.30 0.27 16.60
C ILE A 151 5.78 0.25 16.54
N ASP A 152 5.14 0.87 17.53
CA ASP A 152 3.71 1.17 17.52
C ASP A 152 3.41 2.49 16.75
N ARG A 153 2.13 2.85 16.65
CA ARG A 153 1.67 4.06 15.94
C ARG A 153 2.10 5.37 16.61
N GLN A 154 2.60 5.34 17.84
CA GLN A 154 3.20 6.47 18.55
C GLN A 154 4.72 6.54 18.35
N GLY A 155 5.31 5.58 17.61
CA GLY A 155 6.76 5.47 17.38
C GLY A 155 7.52 4.85 18.55
N LYS A 156 6.82 4.28 19.54
CA LYS A 156 7.45 3.56 20.66
C LYS A 156 7.91 2.19 20.19
N THR A 157 9.14 1.81 20.52
CA THR A 157 9.68 0.48 20.22
C THR A 157 8.93 -0.59 21.05
N VAL A 158 8.30 -1.52 20.32
CA VAL A 158 7.59 -2.69 20.88
C VAL A 158 8.50 -3.92 20.86
N LEU A 159 9.13 -4.20 19.71
CA LEU A 159 10.14 -5.25 19.60
C LEU A 159 11.50 -4.63 19.34
N ALA A 160 12.47 -4.96 20.18
CA ALA A 160 13.82 -4.39 20.14
C ALA A 160 14.51 -4.58 18.77
N PHE A 161 15.41 -3.64 18.44
CA PHE A 161 16.24 -3.69 17.25
C PHE A 161 17.29 -4.80 17.36
N GLN A 162 16.99 -5.97 16.82
CA GLN A 162 17.82 -7.17 16.91
C GLN A 162 17.77 -8.06 15.67
N TYR A 163 16.93 -7.72 14.69
CA TYR A 163 16.74 -8.53 13.50
C TYR A 163 17.57 -7.98 12.35
N GLY A 164 18.23 -8.84 11.57
CA GLY A 164 18.93 -8.45 10.33
C GLY A 164 17.95 -8.10 9.20
N TYR A 165 16.71 -8.58 9.31
CA TYR A 165 15.59 -8.26 8.42
C TYR A 165 14.28 -8.43 9.18
N ALA A 166 13.27 -7.62 8.84
CA ALA A 166 11.91 -7.79 9.36
C ALA A 166 10.86 -7.46 8.30
N ASP A 167 9.88 -8.33 8.13
CA ASP A 167 8.70 -8.06 7.31
C ASP A 167 7.53 -7.60 8.19
N ARG A 168 6.50 -7.03 7.55
CA ARG A 168 5.26 -6.66 8.23
C ARG A 168 4.52 -7.91 8.73
N PHE A 169 3.73 -7.74 9.76
CA PHE A 169 2.85 -8.80 10.25
C PHE A 169 1.78 -9.13 9.20
N ARG A 170 1.53 -10.43 9.00
CA ARG A 170 0.43 -10.96 8.20
C ARG A 170 -0.15 -12.15 8.94
N ASP A 171 -1.47 -12.18 9.10
CA ASP A 171 -2.17 -13.27 9.80
C ASP A 171 -1.55 -13.60 11.17
N GLY A 172 -1.19 -12.54 11.92
CA GLY A 172 -0.63 -12.64 13.26
C GLY A 172 0.84 -13.03 13.34
N THR A 173 1.55 -13.17 12.20
CA THR A 173 2.98 -13.53 12.20
C THR A 173 3.80 -12.62 11.29
N ALA A 174 5.09 -12.45 11.60
CA ALA A 174 6.04 -11.77 10.74
C ALA A 174 7.29 -12.60 10.51
N LYS A 175 7.77 -12.64 9.26
CA LYS A 175 9.04 -13.27 8.91
C LYS A 175 10.17 -12.31 9.26
N VAL A 176 11.14 -12.79 10.04
CA VAL A 176 12.32 -12.02 10.44
C VAL A 176 13.60 -12.85 10.30
N MET A 177 14.74 -12.18 10.18
CA MET A 177 16.05 -12.82 10.22
C MET A 177 16.70 -12.51 11.58
N LYS A 178 17.01 -13.53 12.36
CA LYS A 178 17.72 -13.40 13.64
C LYS A 178 18.92 -14.33 13.67
N SER A 179 20.10 -13.77 13.93
CA SER A 179 21.37 -14.52 13.95
C SER A 179 21.59 -15.39 12.70
N GLY A 180 21.28 -14.84 11.52
CA GLY A 180 21.44 -15.52 10.23
C GLY A 180 20.37 -16.57 9.90
N LYS A 181 19.37 -16.79 10.76
CA LYS A 181 18.27 -17.74 10.54
C LYS A 181 16.96 -17.02 10.29
N TRP A 182 16.17 -17.55 9.34
CA TRP A 182 14.81 -17.11 9.13
C TRP A 182 13.88 -17.75 10.16
N ILE A 183 13.05 -16.92 10.80
CA ILE A 183 12.04 -17.39 11.76
C ILE A 183 10.75 -16.57 11.57
N TYR A 184 9.65 -17.09 12.05
CA TYR A 184 8.39 -16.38 12.17
C TYR A 184 8.12 -16.07 13.64
N ILE A 185 7.76 -14.83 13.91
CA ILE A 185 7.45 -14.35 15.26
C ILE A 185 6.01 -13.85 15.35
N ASP A 186 5.43 -13.92 16.55
CA ASP A 186 4.17 -13.25 16.89
C ASP A 186 4.42 -11.77 17.30
N PRO A 187 3.37 -10.95 17.50
CA PRO A 187 3.51 -9.55 17.91
C PRO A 187 4.18 -9.33 19.28
N LEU A 188 4.35 -10.38 20.10
CA LEU A 188 5.12 -10.34 21.34
C LEU A 188 6.60 -10.71 21.14
N GLY A 189 7.00 -11.04 19.89
CA GLY A 189 8.37 -11.45 19.55
C GLY A 189 8.69 -12.92 19.86
N LYS A 190 7.68 -13.73 20.22
CA LYS A 190 7.86 -15.17 20.42
C LYS A 190 7.97 -15.87 19.09
N VAL A 191 8.93 -16.79 18.96
CA VAL A 191 9.09 -17.64 17.78
C VAL A 191 7.91 -18.61 17.70
N VAL A 192 7.19 -18.60 16.59
CA VAL A 192 6.05 -19.49 16.32
C VAL A 192 6.36 -20.55 15.27
N LYS A 193 7.35 -20.30 14.40
CA LYS A 193 7.81 -21.24 13.38
C LYS A 193 9.25 -20.91 12.98
N GLU A 194 10.07 -21.94 12.73
CA GLU A 194 11.34 -21.76 12.01
C GLU A 194 11.05 -21.59 10.52
N GLY A 195 11.77 -20.70 9.87
CA GLY A 195 11.65 -20.49 8.43
C GLY A 195 12.44 -21.56 7.67
N ASP A 196 11.95 -21.91 6.48
CA ASP A 196 12.72 -22.73 5.54
C ASP A 196 13.93 -21.90 5.06
N GLU A 197 15.08 -22.57 4.84
CA GLU A 197 16.34 -21.98 4.36
C GLU A 197 16.20 -21.32 2.99
#